data_68e9b3dd4eab522df526108f13443f0e
#
_entry.id   68e9b3dd4eab522df526108f13443f0e
#
_cell.length_a   1.000
_cell.length_b   1.000
_cell.length_c   1.000
_cell.angle_alpha   90.00
_cell.angle_beta   90.00
_cell.angle_gamma   90.00
#
_symmetry.space_group_name_H-M   'P 1'
#
loop_
_entity.id
_entity.type
_entity.pdbx_description
1 polymer ?
#
loop_
_entity_poly.entity_id
_entity_poly.type
_entity_poly.pdbx_seq_one_letter_code
_entity_poly.pdbx_strand_id
1 'polypeptide(L)'
;MKVYYMNVKSINADDEKWFKYLSQKRIEKVNRLKKTNKKSQSIGAELLLNYAVNGDIKKTVKWDTENGGKLYLTQNRDLYVNLSHSGEYAVCAVHNKDVGIDIQHLRECDMNLAKRFFTAEETEYINCSADKNNAFFEVWTKKESFVKAIGTGLTIPLDSFSVLSDTTRYDGKTYCFKEYSVGEDDYKMFVCYLS
;
A
#
# COMPACT_ATOMS: atom_id res chain seq x y z
N MET A 1 1.31 -16.06 1.65
CA MET A 1 1.51 -14.63 1.42
C MET A 1 2.99 -14.29 1.39
N LYS A 2 3.42 -13.45 0.43
CA LYS A 2 4.79 -12.93 0.34
C LYS A 2 4.73 -11.41 0.31
N VAL A 3 5.69 -10.76 0.96
CA VAL A 3 5.83 -9.30 1.00
C VAL A 3 7.23 -8.93 0.56
N TYR A 4 7.31 -7.94 -0.31
CA TYR A 4 8.55 -7.43 -0.89
C TYR A 4 8.63 -5.93 -0.67
N TYR A 5 9.84 -5.41 -0.51
CA TYR A 5 10.10 -3.98 -0.47
C TYR A 5 11.36 -3.62 -1.26
N MET A 6 11.41 -2.38 -1.70
CA MET A 6 12.53 -1.83 -2.46
C MET A 6 12.77 -0.39 -2.00
N ASN A 7 14.02 -0.08 -1.63
CA ASN A 7 14.42 1.31 -1.48
C ASN A 7 14.56 1.95 -2.88
N VAL A 8 13.83 3.03 -3.12
CA VAL A 8 13.74 3.69 -4.43
C VAL A 8 14.65 4.93 -4.55
N LYS A 9 15.45 5.21 -3.54
CA LYS A 9 16.38 6.36 -3.50
C LYS A 9 17.39 6.32 -4.65
N SER A 10 17.84 5.12 -5.04
CA SER A 10 18.78 4.92 -6.14
C SER A 10 18.15 4.99 -7.53
N ILE A 11 16.82 5.10 -7.63
CA ILE A 11 16.12 5.20 -8.91
C ILE A 11 16.15 6.66 -9.35
N ASN A 12 17.04 6.98 -10.29
CA ASN A 12 16.97 8.24 -11.00
C ASN A 12 15.77 8.19 -11.97
N ALA A 13 14.76 9.00 -11.68
CA ALA A 13 13.50 9.02 -12.44
C ALA A 13 13.64 9.62 -13.86
N ASP A 14 14.72 10.34 -14.14
CA ASP A 14 14.99 10.93 -15.44
C ASP A 14 15.84 10.00 -16.32
N ASP A 15 16.25 8.83 -15.80
CA ASP A 15 16.99 7.82 -16.54
C ASP A 15 16.01 6.90 -17.30
N GLU A 16 15.93 7.11 -18.62
CA GLU A 16 15.05 6.38 -19.53
C GLU A 16 15.28 4.87 -19.56
N LYS A 17 16.42 4.39 -19.01
CA LYS A 17 16.70 2.95 -18.94
C LYS A 17 15.62 2.16 -18.20
N TRP A 18 14.86 2.81 -17.30
CA TRP A 18 13.80 2.16 -16.55
C TRP A 18 12.54 1.94 -17.39
N PHE A 19 12.23 2.83 -18.34
CA PHE A 19 10.96 2.83 -19.07
C PHE A 19 10.72 1.56 -19.88
N LYS A 20 11.79 0.91 -20.37
CA LYS A 20 11.69 -0.37 -21.07
C LYS A 20 11.14 -1.54 -20.23
N TYR A 21 11.12 -1.38 -18.91
CA TYR A 21 10.62 -2.37 -17.96
C TYR A 21 9.25 -1.98 -17.34
N LEU A 22 8.67 -0.89 -17.81
CA LEU A 22 7.38 -0.38 -17.30
C LEU A 22 6.29 -0.59 -18.34
N SER A 23 5.06 -0.75 -17.84
CA SER A 23 3.87 -0.69 -18.71
C SER A 23 3.63 0.71 -19.23
N GLN A 24 2.95 0.81 -20.37
CA GLN A 24 2.57 2.10 -20.96
C GLN A 24 1.76 2.96 -19.94
N LYS A 25 0.83 2.35 -19.22
CA LYS A 25 0.06 3.02 -18.15
C LYS A 25 0.95 3.63 -17.07
N ARG A 26 2.02 2.93 -16.68
CA ARG A 26 2.97 3.43 -15.68
C ARG A 26 3.80 4.58 -16.22
N ILE A 27 4.27 4.48 -17.46
CA ILE A 27 5.01 5.56 -18.13
C ILE A 27 4.16 6.83 -18.17
N GLU A 28 2.91 6.74 -18.59
CA GLU A 28 1.99 7.87 -18.63
C GLU A 28 1.76 8.48 -17.22
N LYS A 29 1.62 7.62 -16.20
CA LYS A 29 1.51 8.08 -14.80
C LYS A 29 2.77 8.83 -14.37
N VAL A 30 3.95 8.28 -14.62
CA VAL A 30 5.26 8.89 -14.25
C VAL A 30 5.41 10.25 -14.92
N ASN A 31 5.05 10.37 -16.21
CA ASN A 31 5.15 11.62 -16.96
C ASN A 31 4.21 12.73 -16.43
N ARG A 32 3.09 12.38 -15.82
CA ARG A 32 2.18 13.35 -15.18
C ARG A 32 2.64 13.82 -13.80
N LEU A 33 3.55 13.08 -13.15
CA LEU A 33 4.04 13.42 -11.81
C LEU A 33 5.05 14.57 -11.90
N LYS A 34 4.89 15.57 -11.01
CA LYS A 34 5.78 16.74 -10.95
C LYS A 34 7.00 16.54 -10.06
N LYS A 35 6.86 15.78 -8.97
CA LYS A 35 7.91 15.60 -7.96
C LYS A 35 8.77 14.38 -8.30
N THR A 36 10.09 14.55 -8.38
CA THR A 36 11.05 13.49 -8.70
C THR A 36 10.92 12.27 -7.79
N ASN A 37 10.76 12.47 -6.48
CA ASN A 37 10.57 11.37 -5.54
C ASN A 37 9.29 10.55 -5.83
N LYS A 38 8.19 11.21 -6.26
CA LYS A 38 6.97 10.51 -6.65
C LYS A 38 7.14 9.72 -7.94
N LYS A 39 7.95 10.22 -8.87
CA LYS A 39 8.33 9.47 -10.07
C LYS A 39 9.13 8.23 -9.70
N SER A 40 10.19 8.37 -8.89
CA SER A 40 11.02 7.24 -8.42
C SER A 40 10.19 6.20 -7.68
N GLN A 41 9.27 6.61 -6.78
CA GLN A 41 8.32 5.72 -6.11
C GLN A 41 7.43 4.96 -7.11
N SER A 42 6.91 5.66 -8.12
CA SER A 42 6.03 5.04 -9.13
C SER A 42 6.78 4.04 -10.00
N ILE A 43 8.01 4.35 -10.41
CA ILE A 43 8.89 3.45 -11.16
C ILE A 43 9.22 2.21 -10.30
N GLY A 44 9.71 2.44 -9.08
CA GLY A 44 10.10 1.37 -8.15
C GLY A 44 8.96 0.42 -7.83
N ALA A 45 7.74 0.93 -7.69
CA ALA A 45 6.56 0.10 -7.43
C ALA A 45 6.30 -0.91 -8.57
N GLU A 46 6.47 -0.53 -9.84
CA GLU A 46 6.28 -1.48 -10.95
C GLU A 46 7.47 -2.41 -11.14
N LEU A 47 8.70 -1.93 -10.96
CA LEU A 47 9.87 -2.81 -10.95
C LEU A 47 9.77 -3.87 -9.85
N LEU A 48 9.27 -3.48 -8.67
CA LEU A 48 9.04 -4.39 -7.57
C LEU A 48 7.92 -5.39 -7.88
N LEU A 49 6.84 -4.97 -8.56
CA LEU A 49 5.79 -5.87 -9.05
C LEU A 49 6.36 -6.91 -10.02
N ASN A 50 7.19 -6.49 -10.98
CA ASN A 50 7.85 -7.39 -11.92
C ASN A 50 8.68 -8.44 -11.17
N TYR A 51 9.45 -8.02 -10.18
CA TYR A 51 10.25 -8.93 -9.35
C TYR A 51 9.37 -9.88 -8.51
N ALA A 52 8.35 -9.35 -7.87
CA ALA A 52 7.47 -10.13 -6.98
C ALA A 52 6.73 -11.25 -7.71
N VAL A 53 6.39 -11.03 -8.99
CA VAL A 53 5.65 -12.00 -9.83
C VAL A 53 6.60 -12.91 -10.62
N ASN A 54 7.66 -12.37 -11.21
CA ASN A 54 8.52 -13.09 -12.16
C ASN A 54 9.94 -13.40 -11.63
N GLY A 55 10.30 -12.90 -10.44
CA GLY A 55 11.67 -13.02 -9.90
C GLY A 55 12.71 -12.14 -10.60
N ASP A 56 12.30 -11.23 -11.50
CA ASP A 56 13.18 -10.39 -12.29
C ASP A 56 12.51 -9.04 -12.58
N ILE A 57 13.16 -7.93 -12.17
CA ILE A 57 12.66 -6.56 -12.41
C ILE A 57 12.52 -6.22 -13.89
N LYS A 58 13.22 -6.93 -14.76
CA LYS A 58 13.25 -6.70 -16.23
C LYS A 58 12.13 -7.41 -16.98
N LYS A 59 11.42 -8.33 -16.33
CA LYS A 59 10.31 -9.07 -16.93
C LYS A 59 8.99 -8.36 -16.61
N THR A 60 8.54 -7.53 -17.55
CA THR A 60 7.31 -6.74 -17.38
C THR A 60 6.08 -7.62 -17.15
N VAL A 61 5.35 -7.32 -16.09
CA VAL A 61 4.08 -7.96 -15.75
C VAL A 61 2.94 -7.23 -16.46
N LYS A 62 2.01 -7.96 -17.02
CA LYS A 62 0.77 -7.38 -17.57
C LYS A 62 -0.29 -7.27 -16.50
N TRP A 63 -0.72 -6.06 -16.20
CA TRP A 63 -1.71 -5.74 -15.18
C TRP A 63 -2.72 -4.71 -15.66
N ASP A 64 -3.86 -4.66 -15.00
CA ASP A 64 -4.87 -3.63 -15.17
C ASP A 64 -5.49 -3.28 -13.82
N THR A 65 -6.47 -2.37 -13.80
CA THR A 65 -7.20 -1.98 -12.59
C THR A 65 -8.68 -2.18 -12.79
N GLU A 66 -9.35 -2.70 -11.75
CA GLU A 66 -10.80 -2.76 -11.67
C GLU A 66 -11.41 -1.43 -11.21
N ASN A 67 -12.74 -1.35 -11.22
CA ASN A 67 -13.49 -0.27 -10.60
C ASN A 67 -13.04 -0.15 -9.12
N GLY A 68 -12.70 1.06 -8.68
CA GLY A 68 -12.09 1.29 -7.37
C GLY A 68 -10.55 1.29 -7.36
N GLY A 69 -9.89 0.99 -8.51
CA GLY A 69 -8.43 1.10 -8.66
C GLY A 69 -7.64 -0.11 -8.16
N LYS A 70 -8.30 -1.23 -7.77
CA LYS A 70 -7.62 -2.46 -7.36
C LYS A 70 -6.87 -3.06 -8.56
N LEU A 71 -5.56 -3.25 -8.38
CA LEU A 71 -4.69 -3.83 -9.39
C LEU A 71 -4.92 -5.34 -9.49
N TYR A 72 -4.96 -5.87 -10.72
CA TYR A 72 -4.99 -7.29 -11.00
C TYR A 72 -4.05 -7.67 -12.15
N LEU A 73 -3.59 -8.92 -12.13
CA LEU A 73 -2.76 -9.48 -13.18
C LEU A 73 -3.66 -10.02 -14.31
N THR A 74 -3.44 -9.56 -15.55
CA THR A 74 -4.29 -9.97 -16.67
C THR A 74 -4.07 -11.41 -17.11
N GLN A 75 -2.90 -11.97 -16.80
CA GLN A 75 -2.50 -13.35 -17.18
C GLN A 75 -2.61 -14.36 -16.04
N ASN A 76 -2.86 -13.93 -14.80
CA ASN A 76 -3.01 -14.80 -13.64
C ASN A 76 -3.95 -14.18 -12.62
N ARG A 77 -5.24 -14.44 -12.76
CA ARG A 77 -6.28 -13.89 -11.87
C ARG A 77 -6.32 -14.55 -10.48
N ASP A 78 -5.68 -15.70 -10.30
CA ASP A 78 -5.60 -16.40 -9.01
C ASP A 78 -4.47 -15.86 -8.12
N LEU A 79 -3.65 -14.96 -8.65
CA LEU A 79 -2.59 -14.29 -7.92
C LEU A 79 -2.98 -12.84 -7.65
N TYR A 80 -3.29 -12.53 -6.41
CA TYR A 80 -3.64 -11.20 -5.94
C TYR A 80 -2.38 -10.43 -5.58
N VAL A 81 -2.31 -9.19 -6.03
CA VAL A 81 -1.16 -8.30 -5.80
C VAL A 81 -1.64 -6.92 -5.36
N ASN A 82 -0.88 -6.29 -4.49
CA ASN A 82 -1.14 -4.91 -4.10
C ASN A 82 0.16 -4.16 -3.89
N LEU A 83 0.15 -2.86 -4.15
CA LEU A 83 1.31 -1.98 -4.12
C LEU A 83 1.04 -0.77 -3.22
N SER A 84 2.08 -0.33 -2.50
CA SER A 84 2.11 0.97 -1.85
C SER A 84 3.50 1.58 -1.90
N HIS A 85 3.62 2.85 -1.58
CA HIS A 85 4.90 3.55 -1.49
C HIS A 85 4.80 4.77 -0.58
N SER A 86 5.83 5.00 0.21
CA SER A 86 5.97 6.19 1.05
C SER A 86 7.45 6.47 1.31
N GLY A 87 7.82 7.74 1.50
CA GLY A 87 9.22 8.11 1.73
C GLY A 87 10.13 7.55 0.63
N GLU A 88 11.07 6.71 1.02
CA GLU A 88 12.06 6.10 0.15
C GLU A 88 11.70 4.64 -0.26
N TYR A 89 10.54 4.13 0.13
CA TYR A 89 10.18 2.74 -0.12
C TYR A 89 8.96 2.58 -1.02
N ALA A 90 9.05 1.55 -1.89
CA ALA A 90 7.93 0.89 -2.54
C ALA A 90 7.77 -0.51 -1.95
N VAL A 91 6.52 -0.96 -1.79
CA VAL A 91 6.19 -2.27 -1.22
C VAL A 91 5.16 -3.00 -2.07
N CYS A 92 5.25 -4.32 -2.07
CA CYS A 92 4.36 -5.21 -2.83
C CYS A 92 3.96 -6.40 -1.97
N ALA A 93 2.67 -6.68 -1.86
CA ALA A 93 2.14 -7.91 -1.31
C ALA A 93 1.62 -8.81 -2.42
N VAL A 94 1.87 -10.13 -2.28
CA VAL A 94 1.41 -11.17 -3.21
C VAL A 94 0.75 -12.29 -2.42
N HIS A 95 -0.48 -12.66 -2.78
CA HIS A 95 -1.26 -13.69 -2.10
C HIS A 95 -2.16 -14.44 -3.08
N ASN A 96 -2.73 -15.56 -2.65
CA ASN A 96 -3.74 -16.33 -3.41
C ASN A 96 -5.19 -15.95 -3.04
N LYS A 97 -5.39 -14.94 -2.23
CA LYS A 97 -6.68 -14.35 -1.85
C LYS A 97 -6.55 -12.83 -1.83
N ASP A 98 -7.66 -12.13 -1.59
CA ASP A 98 -7.67 -10.67 -1.45
C ASP A 98 -6.58 -10.19 -0.50
N VAL A 99 -5.79 -9.22 -0.96
CA VAL A 99 -4.68 -8.63 -0.22
C VAL A 99 -4.56 -7.13 -0.51
N GLY A 100 -4.24 -6.38 0.53
CA GLY A 100 -3.89 -4.97 0.45
C GLY A 100 -2.66 -4.70 1.31
N ILE A 101 -1.80 -3.81 0.88
CA ILE A 101 -0.62 -3.37 1.62
C ILE A 101 -0.58 -1.85 1.67
N ASP A 102 -0.21 -1.32 2.81
CA ASP A 102 0.12 0.10 2.93
C ASP A 102 1.41 0.30 3.70
N ILE A 103 2.14 1.35 3.35
CA ILE A 103 3.33 1.82 4.04
C ILE A 103 3.25 3.33 4.19
N GLN A 104 3.61 3.82 5.38
CA GLN A 104 3.69 5.25 5.67
C GLN A 104 5.03 5.58 6.31
N HIS A 105 5.69 6.61 5.79
CA HIS A 105 6.79 7.27 6.48
C HIS A 105 6.21 8.13 7.60
N LEU A 106 6.65 7.91 8.83
CA LEU A 106 6.17 8.60 10.01
C LEU A 106 6.53 10.11 9.93
N ARG A 107 5.63 10.91 10.38
CA ARG A 107 5.75 12.37 10.47
C ARG A 107 4.82 12.85 11.57
N GLU A 108 4.74 14.14 11.82
CA GLU A 108 3.74 14.68 12.73
C GLU A 108 2.33 14.27 12.28
N CYS A 109 1.57 13.68 13.20
CA CYS A 109 0.21 13.22 12.92
C CYS A 109 -0.76 14.41 12.83
N ASP A 110 -1.75 14.29 11.94
CA ASP A 110 -2.83 15.27 11.82
C ASP A 110 -4.09 14.75 12.52
N MET A 111 -4.31 15.21 13.76
CA MET A 111 -5.48 14.82 14.54
C MET A 111 -6.82 15.31 13.94
N ASN A 112 -6.81 16.27 13.01
CA ASN A 112 -8.04 16.65 12.28
C ASN A 112 -8.41 15.56 11.27
N LEU A 113 -7.40 14.90 10.66
CA LEU A 113 -7.66 13.71 9.83
C LEU A 113 -8.23 12.56 10.67
N ALA A 114 -7.68 12.31 11.88
CA ALA A 114 -8.22 11.30 12.77
C ALA A 114 -9.69 11.56 13.08
N LYS A 115 -10.05 12.77 13.52
CA LYS A 115 -11.44 13.17 13.83
C LYS A 115 -12.39 13.02 12.64
N ARG A 116 -11.89 13.15 11.42
CA ARG A 116 -12.71 13.08 10.20
C ARG A 116 -12.88 11.66 9.66
N PHE A 117 -11.89 10.81 9.83
CA PHE A 117 -11.81 9.53 9.13
C PHE A 117 -11.72 8.30 10.05
N PHE A 118 -11.48 8.49 11.35
CA PHE A 118 -11.35 7.37 12.28
C PHE A 118 -12.61 7.25 13.12
N THR A 119 -12.83 6.07 13.67
CA THR A 119 -13.90 5.89 14.67
C THR A 119 -13.58 6.65 15.95
N ALA A 120 -14.58 6.88 16.80
CA ALA A 120 -14.39 7.49 18.12
C ALA A 120 -13.39 6.69 18.98
N GLU A 121 -13.49 5.35 18.93
CA GLU A 121 -12.61 4.45 19.69
C GLU A 121 -11.15 4.53 19.19
N GLU A 122 -10.92 4.60 17.89
CA GLU A 122 -9.59 4.76 17.29
C GLU A 122 -8.99 6.12 17.63
N THR A 123 -9.79 7.17 17.62
CA THR A 123 -9.36 8.51 18.01
C THR A 123 -8.96 8.55 19.49
N GLU A 124 -9.72 7.87 20.34
CA GLU A 124 -9.41 7.75 21.78
C GLU A 124 -8.14 6.91 22.00
N TYR A 125 -7.99 5.78 21.30
CA TYR A 125 -6.76 4.98 21.32
C TYR A 125 -5.51 5.84 21.02
N ILE A 126 -5.58 6.69 20.01
CA ILE A 126 -4.46 7.59 19.65
C ILE A 126 -4.23 8.63 20.74
N ASN A 127 -5.31 9.23 21.31
CA ASN A 127 -5.20 10.24 22.35
C ASN A 127 -4.56 9.70 23.63
N CYS A 128 -4.85 8.45 23.99
CA CYS A 128 -4.34 7.77 25.17
C CYS A 128 -2.95 7.15 24.96
N SER A 129 -2.46 7.09 23.72
CA SER A 129 -1.15 6.51 23.43
C SER A 129 -0.01 7.41 23.89
N ALA A 130 1.06 6.80 24.44
CA ALA A 130 2.31 7.49 24.77
C ALA A 130 3.01 8.05 23.52
N ASP A 131 2.93 7.32 22.39
CA ASP A 131 3.40 7.76 21.08
C ASP A 131 2.20 7.90 20.13
N LYS A 132 1.65 9.12 20.09
CA LYS A 132 0.49 9.44 19.25
C LYS A 132 0.78 9.34 17.76
N ASN A 133 2.00 9.66 17.34
CA ASN A 133 2.38 9.56 15.93
C ASN A 133 2.35 8.10 15.49
N ASN A 134 2.99 7.23 16.25
CA ASN A 134 3.01 5.80 15.95
C ASN A 134 1.60 5.20 15.95
N ALA A 135 0.77 5.50 16.96
CA ALA A 135 -0.61 5.03 17.05
C ALA A 135 -1.49 5.54 15.89
N PHE A 136 -1.33 6.80 15.50
CA PHE A 136 -2.04 7.38 14.35
C PHE A 136 -1.69 6.64 13.05
N PHE A 137 -0.38 6.47 12.78
CA PHE A 137 0.04 5.80 11.55
C PHE A 137 -0.25 4.30 11.57
N GLU A 138 -0.31 3.66 12.72
CA GLU A 138 -0.80 2.28 12.83
C GLU A 138 -2.25 2.18 12.34
N VAL A 139 -3.16 2.98 12.91
CA VAL A 139 -4.57 3.01 12.51
C VAL A 139 -4.71 3.38 11.03
N TRP A 140 -4.05 4.45 10.58
CA TRP A 140 -4.10 4.90 9.20
C TRP A 140 -3.68 3.80 8.21
N THR A 141 -2.50 3.20 8.46
CA THR A 141 -1.92 2.18 7.57
C THR A 141 -2.75 0.90 7.54
N LYS A 142 -3.33 0.50 8.70
CA LYS A 142 -4.29 -0.62 8.74
C LYS A 142 -5.53 -0.31 7.91
N LYS A 143 -6.16 0.88 8.06
CA LYS A 143 -7.33 1.28 7.27
C LYS A 143 -7.06 1.29 5.78
N GLU A 144 -5.96 1.92 5.36
CA GLU A 144 -5.54 1.96 3.95
C GLU A 144 -5.27 0.55 3.39
N SER A 145 -4.59 -0.32 4.14
CA SER A 145 -4.35 -1.70 3.71
C SER A 145 -5.65 -2.49 3.56
N PHE A 146 -6.62 -2.29 4.47
CA PHE A 146 -7.94 -2.92 4.39
C PHE A 146 -8.74 -2.45 3.18
N VAL A 147 -8.85 -1.14 2.95
CA VAL A 147 -9.55 -0.58 1.77
C VAL A 147 -8.94 -1.09 0.47
N LYS A 148 -7.62 -1.22 0.41
CA LYS A 148 -6.91 -1.81 -0.73
C LYS A 148 -7.20 -3.31 -0.88
N ALA A 149 -7.32 -4.06 0.22
CA ALA A 149 -7.65 -5.48 0.19
C ALA A 149 -9.05 -5.73 -0.37
N ILE A 150 -10.07 -5.00 0.12
CA ILE A 150 -11.45 -5.15 -0.37
C ILE A 150 -11.66 -4.54 -1.76
N GLY A 151 -10.79 -3.62 -2.21
CA GLY A 151 -10.80 -3.07 -3.56
C GLY A 151 -11.90 -2.05 -3.84
N THR A 152 -12.58 -1.55 -2.81
CA THR A 152 -13.66 -0.54 -2.96
C THR A 152 -13.12 0.88 -3.20
N GLY A 153 -11.83 1.09 -3.05
CA GLY A 153 -11.27 2.44 -3.00
C GLY A 153 -11.86 3.23 -1.83
N LEU A 154 -11.93 4.55 -1.96
CA LEU A 154 -12.47 5.43 -0.92
C LEU A 154 -14.02 5.53 -0.93
N THR A 155 -14.73 4.54 -1.48
CA THR A 155 -16.20 4.53 -1.47
C THR A 155 -16.76 4.06 -0.15
N ILE A 156 -15.99 3.34 0.67
CA ILE A 156 -16.37 2.99 2.02
C ILE A 156 -15.90 4.11 2.98
N PRO A 157 -16.80 4.64 3.83
CA PRO A 157 -16.38 5.61 4.85
C PRO A 157 -15.39 4.97 5.83
N LEU A 158 -14.24 5.61 6.03
CA LEU A 158 -13.20 5.04 6.88
C LEU A 158 -13.59 4.99 8.37
N ASP A 159 -14.53 5.80 8.80
CA ASP A 159 -15.11 5.82 10.15
C ASP A 159 -16.21 4.76 10.36
N SER A 160 -16.58 3.99 9.32
CA SER A 160 -17.61 2.95 9.42
C SER A 160 -17.12 1.60 9.92
N PHE A 161 -15.82 1.43 10.11
CA PHE A 161 -15.20 0.18 10.62
C PHE A 161 -13.98 0.49 11.49
N SER A 162 -13.71 -0.41 12.47
CA SER A 162 -12.54 -0.32 13.34
C SER A 162 -11.44 -1.29 12.92
N VAL A 163 -10.18 -0.87 13.11
CA VAL A 163 -8.97 -1.66 12.87
C VAL A 163 -8.10 -1.86 14.12
N LEU A 164 -8.67 -1.61 15.32
CA LEU A 164 -7.94 -1.79 16.58
C LEU A 164 -7.62 -3.25 16.87
N SER A 165 -8.46 -4.17 16.39
CA SER A 165 -8.20 -5.61 16.51
C SER A 165 -7.30 -6.11 15.37
N ASP A 166 -6.71 -7.31 15.56
CA ASP A 166 -5.92 -7.99 14.53
C ASP A 166 -6.76 -8.50 13.35
N THR A 167 -8.08 -8.41 13.47
CA THR A 167 -9.04 -8.81 12.42
C THR A 167 -10.17 -7.80 12.29
N THR A 168 -10.76 -7.72 11.10
CA THR A 168 -12.00 -6.99 10.85
C THR A 168 -12.91 -7.78 9.93
N ARG A 169 -14.21 -7.48 9.90
CA ARG A 169 -15.20 -8.16 9.07
C ARG A 169 -15.79 -7.22 8.04
N TYR A 170 -15.93 -7.69 6.83
CA TYR A 170 -16.60 -6.97 5.76
C TYR A 170 -17.28 -7.95 4.81
N ASP A 171 -18.56 -7.70 4.49
CA ASP A 171 -19.36 -8.53 3.57
C ASP A 171 -19.30 -10.03 3.91
N GLY A 172 -19.45 -10.36 5.19
CA GLY A 172 -19.42 -11.75 5.70
C GLY A 172 -18.03 -12.41 5.72
N LYS A 173 -17.00 -11.74 5.23
CA LYS A 173 -15.61 -12.21 5.19
C LYS A 173 -14.81 -11.65 6.35
N THR A 174 -13.79 -12.41 6.80
CA THR A 174 -12.85 -11.98 7.84
C THR A 174 -11.51 -11.63 7.19
N TYR A 175 -11.01 -10.46 7.52
CA TYR A 175 -9.70 -9.96 7.08
C TYR A 175 -8.77 -9.86 8.27
N CYS A 176 -7.52 -10.25 8.10
CA CYS A 176 -6.48 -10.21 9.13
C CYS A 176 -5.47 -9.12 8.81
N PHE A 177 -4.93 -8.47 9.84
CA PHE A 177 -3.83 -7.52 9.74
C PHE A 177 -2.52 -8.17 10.17
N LYS A 178 -1.44 -7.84 9.47
CA LYS A 178 -0.08 -8.22 9.86
C LYS A 178 0.88 -7.07 9.62
N GLU A 179 1.61 -6.70 10.67
CA GLU A 179 2.67 -5.71 10.58
C GLU A 179 3.93 -6.31 9.95
N TYR A 180 4.62 -5.50 9.16
CA TYR A 180 5.92 -5.79 8.57
C TYR A 180 6.85 -4.59 8.76
N SER A 181 8.16 -4.79 8.67
CA SER A 181 9.16 -3.72 8.73
C SER A 181 10.01 -3.70 7.47
N VAL A 182 10.47 -2.51 7.10
CA VAL A 182 11.52 -2.31 6.08
C VAL A 182 12.92 -2.22 6.72
N GLY A 183 13.00 -2.41 8.05
CA GLY A 183 14.25 -2.31 8.82
C GLY A 183 14.57 -0.90 9.33
N GLU A 184 13.63 0.05 9.21
CA GLU A 184 13.72 1.42 9.71
C GLU A 184 12.51 1.73 10.59
N ASP A 185 12.75 2.37 11.75
CA ASP A 185 11.72 2.60 12.78
C ASP A 185 10.76 3.76 12.44
N ASP A 186 11.13 4.59 11.46
CA ASP A 186 10.33 5.72 10.99
C ASP A 186 9.32 5.36 9.89
N TYR A 187 9.02 4.05 9.73
CA TYR A 187 7.99 3.54 8.82
C TYR A 187 7.00 2.64 9.54
N LYS A 188 5.72 2.75 9.16
CA LYS A 188 4.66 1.79 9.46
C LYS A 188 4.23 1.07 8.21
N MET A 189 4.17 -0.26 8.26
CA MET A 189 3.72 -1.08 7.15
C MET A 189 2.79 -2.19 7.63
N PHE A 190 1.58 -2.22 7.07
CA PHE A 190 0.61 -3.27 7.34
C PHE A 190 0.14 -3.94 6.05
N VAL A 191 -0.06 -5.24 6.14
CA VAL A 191 -0.77 -6.03 5.13
C VAL A 191 -2.10 -6.48 5.72
N CYS A 192 -3.17 -6.23 4.97
CA CYS A 192 -4.48 -6.77 5.21
C CYS A 192 -4.77 -7.87 4.18
N TYR A 193 -5.26 -9.04 4.63
CA TYR A 193 -5.53 -10.16 3.75
C TYR A 193 -6.76 -10.95 4.19
N LEU A 194 -7.45 -11.53 3.23
CA LEU A 194 -8.59 -12.41 3.48
C LEU A 194 -8.11 -13.70 4.17
N SER A 195 -8.72 -14.03 5.32
CA SER A 195 -8.43 -15.24 6.10
C SER A 195 -8.69 -16.54 5.32
#